data_93a5bf149e9709dc3cc45713a0ebb4dd
#
_entry.id   93a5bf149e9709dc3cc45713a0ebb4dd
#
_cell.length_a   1.000
_cell.length_b   1.000
_cell.length_c   1.000
_cell.angle_alpha   90.00
_cell.angle_beta   90.00
_cell.angle_gamma   90.00
#
_symmetry.space_group_name_H-M   'P 1'
#
loop_
_entity.id
_entity.type
_entity.pdbx_description
1 polymer ?
#
loop_
_entity_poly.entity_id
_entity_poly.type
_entity_poly.pdbx_seq_one_letter_code
_entity_poly.pdbx_strand_id
1 'polypeptide(L)'
;MSSKVFQPIKEGKVREVYDNGDSLIIVATDRISAFDHILKNKVTKKGAILTQMSKFWFDLTKDIVPNHMISVDVKDMPEFFQEERFDGNSMMCKKLEMLPIECIVRGYITGSGWESYKENGTVCGIKLPEGLQESDKLPEPIFTPSTKAEIGLHDENISFERCREILEKEYPGKGASYAEQIKDYTIALYKKCVEYALTKGIIIADTKFEFGLDENGNVVLGDEMLTPDSSRFWPLEGYKPGQGQPSFDKQFVRDWLKANPDSDYLLPDDIIEKTVNKYKEAYELLTGKKFA
;
A
#
# COMPACT_ATOMS: atom_id res chain seq x y z
N MET A 1 -24.23 -19.65 -24.54
CA MET A 1 -24.71 -18.67 -23.53
C MET A 1 -23.82 -17.47 -23.62
N SER A 2 -24.37 -16.26 -23.75
CA SER A 2 -23.50 -15.06 -23.80
C SER A 2 -22.84 -14.90 -22.43
N SER A 3 -21.51 -14.96 -22.36
CA SER A 3 -20.76 -14.70 -21.12
C SER A 3 -21.09 -13.30 -20.64
N LYS A 4 -21.42 -13.15 -19.35
CA LYS A 4 -21.70 -11.85 -18.75
C LYS A 4 -20.44 -10.99 -18.90
N VAL A 5 -20.56 -9.87 -19.60
CA VAL A 5 -19.48 -8.87 -19.72
C VAL A 5 -19.51 -7.99 -18.46
N PHE A 6 -18.39 -7.93 -17.76
CA PHE A 6 -18.22 -7.05 -16.61
C PHE A 6 -17.64 -5.71 -17.04
N GLN A 7 -18.13 -4.64 -16.41
CA GLN A 7 -17.54 -3.31 -16.50
C GLN A 7 -17.06 -2.90 -15.11
N PRO A 8 -15.93 -2.23 -14.98
CA PRO A 8 -15.47 -1.76 -13.67
C PRO A 8 -16.47 -0.74 -13.10
N ILE A 9 -16.84 -0.93 -11.85
CA ILE A 9 -17.65 0.04 -11.09
C ILE A 9 -16.81 1.21 -10.57
N LYS A 10 -15.48 1.02 -10.51
CA LYS A 10 -14.50 2.05 -10.15
C LYS A 10 -13.19 1.78 -10.86
N GLU A 11 -12.66 2.82 -11.48
CA GLU A 11 -11.30 2.83 -12.03
C GLU A 11 -10.44 3.80 -11.22
N GLY A 12 -9.48 3.23 -10.48
CA GLY A 12 -8.46 4.00 -9.77
C GLY A 12 -7.23 4.27 -10.66
N LYS A 13 -6.24 4.95 -10.11
CA LYS A 13 -4.98 5.25 -10.83
C LYS A 13 -4.28 3.97 -11.35
N VAL A 14 -4.32 2.89 -10.57
CA VAL A 14 -3.59 1.64 -10.85
C VAL A 14 -4.44 0.37 -10.67
N ARG A 15 -5.71 0.47 -10.30
CA ARG A 15 -6.62 -0.65 -10.08
C ARG A 15 -7.99 -0.42 -10.68
N GLU A 16 -8.64 -1.53 -10.99
CA GLU A 16 -10.03 -1.58 -11.44
C GLU A 16 -10.82 -2.45 -10.47
N VAL A 17 -12.02 -2.04 -10.12
CA VAL A 17 -12.90 -2.75 -9.20
C VAL A 17 -14.17 -3.15 -9.94
N TYR A 18 -14.51 -4.42 -9.86
CA TYR A 18 -15.69 -5.00 -10.50
C TYR A 18 -16.64 -5.55 -9.44
N ASP A 19 -17.93 -5.32 -9.65
CA ASP A 19 -18.97 -5.89 -8.79
C ASP A 19 -19.33 -7.32 -9.26
N ASN A 20 -19.10 -8.29 -8.38
CA ASN A 20 -19.40 -9.70 -8.60
C ASN A 20 -20.59 -10.19 -7.73
N GLY A 21 -21.57 -9.33 -7.44
CA GLY A 21 -22.72 -9.68 -6.59
C GLY A 21 -22.34 -9.64 -5.12
N ASP A 22 -22.09 -10.78 -4.50
CA ASP A 22 -21.74 -10.86 -3.06
C ASP A 22 -20.27 -10.52 -2.78
N SER A 23 -19.46 -10.35 -3.81
CA SER A 23 -18.03 -10.03 -3.70
C SER A 23 -17.61 -8.93 -4.65
N LEU A 24 -16.36 -8.50 -4.53
CA LEU A 24 -15.68 -7.64 -5.51
C LEU A 24 -14.57 -8.43 -6.18
N ILE A 25 -14.24 -8.07 -7.42
CA ILE A 25 -12.99 -8.48 -8.06
C ILE A 25 -12.17 -7.23 -8.29
N ILE A 26 -10.99 -7.19 -7.68
CA ILE A 26 -10.03 -6.09 -7.79
C ILE A 26 -8.92 -6.55 -8.71
N VAL A 27 -8.72 -5.81 -9.80
CA VAL A 27 -7.69 -6.07 -10.80
C VAL A 27 -6.60 -5.02 -10.65
N ALA A 28 -5.40 -5.43 -10.24
CA ALA A 28 -4.23 -4.57 -10.26
C ALA A 28 -3.70 -4.47 -11.69
N THR A 29 -3.62 -3.25 -12.22
CA THR A 29 -3.18 -3.02 -13.60
C THR A 29 -1.69 -2.78 -13.68
N ASP A 30 -1.14 -2.86 -14.88
CA ASP A 30 0.25 -2.50 -15.18
C ASP A 30 0.46 -0.98 -15.29
N ARG A 31 -0.57 -0.17 -15.05
CA ARG A 31 -0.43 1.27 -14.92
C ARG A 31 0.44 1.62 -13.72
N ILE A 32 1.26 2.64 -13.86
CA ILE A 32 2.05 3.20 -12.78
C ILE A 32 1.69 4.68 -12.61
N SER A 33 1.64 5.16 -11.38
CA SER A 33 1.41 6.57 -11.08
C SER A 33 2.52 7.12 -10.20
N ALA A 34 2.92 8.35 -10.47
CA ALA A 34 3.84 9.12 -9.65
C ALA A 34 3.40 10.59 -9.62
N PHE A 35 3.56 11.26 -8.47
CA PHE A 35 3.12 12.66 -8.28
C PHE A 35 1.66 12.89 -8.72
N ASP A 36 0.77 11.95 -8.36
CA ASP A 36 -0.66 11.93 -8.68
C ASP A 36 -1.02 11.82 -10.17
N HIS A 37 -0.04 11.68 -11.05
CA HIS A 37 -0.24 11.45 -12.48
C HIS A 37 -0.05 9.97 -12.83
N ILE A 38 -0.93 9.45 -13.71
CA ILE A 38 -0.75 8.14 -14.34
C ILE A 38 0.26 8.32 -15.49
N LEU A 39 1.33 7.54 -15.49
CA LEU A 39 2.34 7.60 -16.54
C LEU A 39 1.80 6.99 -17.85
N LYS A 40 2.34 7.43 -18.97
CA LYS A 40 1.92 6.99 -20.30
C LYS A 40 2.29 5.54 -20.60
N ASN A 41 3.37 5.06 -19.99
CA ASN A 41 3.80 3.67 -20.13
C ASN A 41 3.11 2.75 -19.12
N LYS A 42 3.08 1.47 -19.48
CA LYS A 42 2.74 0.38 -18.56
C LYS A 42 4.00 -0.31 -18.08
N VAL A 43 3.99 -0.78 -16.86
CA VAL A 43 5.07 -1.59 -16.26
C VAL A 43 4.60 -3.04 -16.27
N THR A 44 4.96 -3.78 -17.30
CA THR A 44 4.49 -5.14 -17.56
C THR A 44 4.69 -6.06 -16.35
N LYS A 45 3.67 -6.85 -16.00
CA LYS A 45 3.60 -7.76 -14.84
C LYS A 45 3.56 -7.05 -13.49
N LYS A 46 3.56 -5.72 -13.42
CA LYS A 46 3.45 -4.98 -12.16
C LYS A 46 2.20 -5.39 -11.38
N GLY A 47 1.04 -5.41 -12.02
CA GLY A 47 -0.22 -5.77 -11.38
C GLY A 47 -0.18 -7.16 -10.74
N ALA A 48 0.39 -8.14 -11.44
CA ALA A 48 0.54 -9.50 -10.93
C ALA A 48 1.51 -9.56 -9.73
N ILE A 49 2.65 -8.87 -9.78
CA ILE A 49 3.58 -8.81 -8.65
C ILE A 49 2.90 -8.24 -7.41
N LEU A 50 2.16 -7.12 -7.54
CA LEU A 50 1.48 -6.48 -6.42
C LEU A 50 0.40 -7.38 -5.80
N THR A 51 -0.40 -8.06 -6.64
CA THR A 51 -1.45 -8.98 -6.18
C THR A 51 -0.86 -10.16 -5.42
N GLN A 52 0.18 -10.80 -5.98
CA GLN A 52 0.83 -11.95 -5.34
C GLN A 52 1.59 -11.56 -4.07
N MET A 53 2.15 -10.36 -4.01
CA MET A 53 2.78 -9.82 -2.80
C MET A 53 1.74 -9.54 -1.70
N SER A 54 0.61 -8.92 -2.03
CA SER A 54 -0.49 -8.71 -1.09
C SER A 54 -1.02 -10.04 -0.55
N LYS A 55 -1.23 -11.04 -1.42
CA LYS A 55 -1.62 -12.39 -1.02
C LYS A 55 -0.66 -12.98 0.00
N PHE A 56 0.65 -12.91 -0.26
CA PHE A 56 1.67 -13.43 0.64
C PHE A 56 1.54 -12.81 2.05
N TRP A 57 1.39 -11.49 2.13
CA TRP A 57 1.27 -10.80 3.41
C TRP A 57 -0.07 -11.06 4.11
N PHE A 58 -1.18 -11.14 3.37
CA PHE A 58 -2.47 -11.52 3.94
C PHE A 58 -2.44 -12.92 4.57
N ASP A 59 -1.78 -13.88 3.91
CA ASP A 59 -1.61 -15.23 4.45
C ASP A 59 -0.74 -15.25 5.72
N LEU A 60 0.33 -14.44 5.74
CA LEU A 60 1.27 -14.36 6.85
C LEU A 60 0.64 -13.73 8.11
N THR A 61 -0.31 -12.81 7.93
CA THR A 61 -0.84 -11.96 9.02
C THR A 61 -2.29 -12.25 9.40
N LYS A 62 -2.88 -13.32 8.88
CA LYS A 62 -4.28 -13.72 9.15
C LYS A 62 -4.61 -13.98 10.61
N ASP A 63 -3.61 -14.17 11.46
CA ASP A 63 -3.70 -14.36 12.90
C ASP A 63 -3.80 -13.03 13.69
N ILE A 64 -3.54 -11.87 13.05
CA ILE A 64 -3.63 -10.54 13.67
C ILE A 64 -5.00 -9.94 13.43
N VAL A 65 -5.44 -9.88 12.18
CA VAL A 65 -6.71 -9.30 11.77
C VAL A 65 -7.26 -10.05 10.55
N PRO A 66 -8.58 -10.27 10.45
CA PRO A 66 -9.18 -10.78 9.22
C PRO A 66 -8.87 -9.85 8.05
N ASN A 67 -8.70 -10.41 6.85
CA ASN A 67 -8.57 -9.64 5.62
C ASN A 67 -9.69 -9.95 4.62
N HIS A 68 -9.81 -9.11 3.61
CA HIS A 68 -10.90 -9.19 2.64
C HIS A 68 -10.67 -10.23 1.53
N MET A 69 -9.46 -10.77 1.37
CA MET A 69 -9.14 -11.71 0.30
C MET A 69 -9.95 -13.00 0.42
N ILE A 70 -10.62 -13.39 -0.68
CA ILE A 70 -11.30 -14.68 -0.83
C ILE A 70 -10.41 -15.61 -1.65
N SER A 71 -10.00 -15.19 -2.85
CA SER A 71 -9.14 -15.97 -3.75
C SER A 71 -8.37 -15.06 -4.71
N VAL A 72 -7.21 -15.53 -5.16
CA VAL A 72 -6.45 -14.96 -6.29
C VAL A 72 -6.40 -15.93 -7.48
N ASP A 73 -7.00 -17.10 -7.39
CA ASP A 73 -7.12 -18.03 -8.51
C ASP A 73 -8.29 -17.60 -9.39
N VAL A 74 -8.01 -17.26 -10.64
CA VAL A 74 -9.06 -16.85 -11.60
C VAL A 74 -10.07 -17.94 -11.89
N LYS A 75 -9.76 -19.21 -11.59
CA LYS A 75 -10.69 -20.34 -11.71
C LYS A 75 -11.85 -20.27 -10.71
N ASP A 76 -11.66 -19.57 -9.59
CA ASP A 76 -12.70 -19.30 -8.60
C ASP A 76 -13.59 -18.13 -8.99
N MET A 77 -13.25 -17.40 -10.08
CA MET A 77 -13.91 -16.20 -10.54
C MET A 77 -14.81 -16.51 -11.77
N PRO A 78 -15.76 -15.61 -12.12
CA PRO A 78 -16.56 -15.77 -13.34
C PRO A 78 -15.69 -15.93 -14.59
N GLU A 79 -16.20 -16.63 -15.61
CA GLU A 79 -15.52 -16.93 -16.88
C GLU A 79 -14.86 -15.71 -17.52
N PHE A 80 -15.46 -14.52 -17.43
CA PHE A 80 -14.89 -13.27 -17.91
C PHE A 80 -13.49 -12.97 -17.35
N PHE A 81 -13.21 -13.33 -16.09
CA PHE A 81 -11.92 -13.11 -15.44
C PHE A 81 -10.93 -14.26 -15.63
N GLN A 82 -11.29 -15.33 -16.34
CA GLN A 82 -10.40 -16.44 -16.65
C GLN A 82 -9.55 -16.22 -17.90
N GLU A 83 -9.68 -15.05 -18.55
CA GLU A 83 -8.80 -14.65 -19.62
C GLU A 83 -7.38 -14.38 -19.10
N GLU A 84 -6.35 -14.66 -19.92
CA GLU A 84 -4.92 -14.49 -19.58
C GLU A 84 -4.58 -13.10 -19.00
N ARG A 85 -5.23 -12.06 -19.48
CA ARG A 85 -5.01 -10.68 -19.00
C ARG A 85 -5.36 -10.44 -17.52
N PHE A 86 -6.12 -11.33 -16.91
CA PHE A 86 -6.55 -11.26 -15.51
C PHE A 86 -5.79 -12.23 -14.60
N ASP A 87 -5.03 -13.15 -15.19
CA ASP A 87 -4.31 -14.17 -14.44
C ASP A 87 -3.16 -13.54 -13.62
N GLY A 88 -3.13 -13.91 -12.35
CA GLY A 88 -2.12 -13.44 -11.40
C GLY A 88 -2.33 -12.01 -10.85
N ASN A 89 -3.09 -11.15 -11.55
CA ASN A 89 -3.30 -9.75 -11.14
C ASN A 89 -4.70 -9.44 -10.58
N SER A 90 -5.54 -10.47 -10.46
CA SER A 90 -6.91 -10.35 -9.96
C SER A 90 -7.05 -10.94 -8.57
N MET A 91 -7.87 -10.30 -7.73
CA MET A 91 -8.20 -10.77 -6.38
C MET A 91 -9.70 -10.65 -6.16
N MET A 92 -10.35 -11.77 -5.85
CA MET A 92 -11.72 -11.77 -5.37
C MET A 92 -11.74 -11.46 -3.89
N CYS A 93 -12.54 -10.48 -3.50
CA CYS A 93 -12.55 -9.91 -2.16
C CYS A 93 -13.97 -9.83 -1.59
N LYS A 94 -14.08 -9.89 -0.27
CA LYS A 94 -15.29 -9.50 0.46
C LYS A 94 -15.61 -8.02 0.21
N LYS A 95 -16.88 -7.68 0.14
CA LYS A 95 -17.31 -6.29 0.18
C LYS A 95 -17.12 -5.74 1.59
N LEU A 96 -16.50 -4.58 1.69
CA LEU A 96 -16.31 -3.87 2.95
C LEU A 96 -16.84 -2.44 2.81
N GLU A 97 -17.37 -1.91 3.87
CA GLU A 97 -17.57 -0.48 4.04
C GLU A 97 -16.24 0.13 4.48
N MET A 98 -15.52 0.74 3.51
CA MET A 98 -14.16 1.24 3.76
C MET A 98 -14.16 2.45 4.68
N LEU A 99 -13.33 2.40 5.73
CA LEU A 99 -13.13 3.53 6.63
C LEU A 99 -12.39 4.68 5.90
N PRO A 100 -12.75 5.95 6.17
CA PRO A 100 -12.19 7.11 5.46
C PRO A 100 -10.81 7.55 5.98
N ILE A 101 -10.00 6.59 6.42
CA ILE A 101 -8.68 6.83 7.02
C ILE A 101 -7.64 5.98 6.29
N GLU A 102 -6.55 6.60 5.88
CA GLU A 102 -5.35 5.90 5.49
C GLU A 102 -4.48 5.64 6.73
N CYS A 103 -4.22 4.38 7.03
CA CYS A 103 -3.50 3.95 8.22
C CYS A 103 -2.01 3.83 7.91
N ILE A 104 -1.29 4.94 8.02
CA ILE A 104 0.15 5.00 7.77
C ILE A 104 0.90 4.69 9.07
N VAL A 105 1.89 3.82 8.98
CA VAL A 105 2.82 3.50 10.07
C VAL A 105 4.25 3.73 9.62
N ARG A 106 5.05 4.31 10.48
CA ARG A 106 6.47 4.63 10.22
C ARG A 106 7.35 4.03 11.30
N GLY A 107 8.32 3.23 10.90
CA GLY A 107 9.38 2.75 11.78
C GLY A 107 10.72 3.44 11.53
N TYR A 108 10.79 4.21 10.43
CA TYR A 108 11.94 5.03 10.06
C TYR A 108 11.44 6.42 9.64
N ILE A 109 12.23 7.46 9.88
CA ILE A 109 11.86 8.83 9.56
C ILE A 109 12.30 9.20 8.14
N THR A 110 11.35 9.29 7.21
CA THR A 110 11.61 9.58 5.79
C THR A 110 10.38 10.20 5.12
N GLY A 111 10.53 10.68 3.88
CA GLY A 111 9.45 11.25 3.11
C GLY A 111 8.74 12.39 3.83
N SER A 112 7.40 12.44 3.76
CA SER A 112 6.61 13.50 4.41
C SER A 112 6.77 13.54 5.93
N GLY A 113 7.09 12.40 6.55
CA GLY A 113 7.41 12.35 7.99
C GLY A 113 8.70 13.07 8.31
N TRP A 114 9.73 12.90 7.48
CA TRP A 114 10.99 13.64 7.62
C TRP A 114 10.81 15.15 7.40
N GLU A 115 10.03 15.54 6.38
CA GLU A 115 9.74 16.95 6.13
C GLU A 115 9.03 17.60 7.34
N SER A 116 8.01 16.94 7.88
CA SER A 116 7.29 17.41 9.07
C SER A 116 8.22 17.52 10.30
N TYR A 117 9.06 16.51 10.53
CA TYR A 117 10.02 16.53 11.63
C TYR A 117 11.04 17.67 11.53
N LYS A 118 11.58 17.94 10.34
CA LYS A 118 12.50 19.07 10.12
C LYS A 118 11.86 20.42 10.44
N GLU A 119 10.57 20.55 10.16
CA GLU A 119 9.83 21.80 10.37
C GLU A 119 9.58 22.10 11.86
N ASN A 120 9.17 21.09 12.63
CA ASN A 120 8.68 21.34 13.98
C ASN A 120 8.98 20.23 15.02
N GLY A 121 9.79 19.24 14.67
CA GLY A 121 10.14 18.12 15.56
C GLY A 121 9.01 17.12 15.81
N THR A 122 7.91 17.19 15.04
CA THR A 122 6.75 16.30 15.21
C THR A 122 6.32 15.64 13.91
N VAL A 123 5.58 14.53 14.02
CA VAL A 123 4.85 13.92 12.90
C VAL A 123 3.44 13.60 13.38
N CYS A 124 2.41 14.13 12.70
CA CYS A 124 1.00 13.97 13.11
C CYS A 124 0.74 14.30 14.58
N GLY A 125 1.42 15.33 15.11
CA GLY A 125 1.33 15.75 16.51
C GLY A 125 2.18 14.91 17.49
N ILE A 126 2.84 13.85 17.03
CA ILE A 126 3.73 13.02 17.86
C ILE A 126 5.10 13.69 17.92
N LYS A 127 5.52 14.08 19.14
CA LYS A 127 6.86 14.62 19.34
C LYS A 127 7.89 13.50 19.24
N LEU A 128 8.91 13.69 18.41
CA LEU A 128 9.99 12.74 18.21
C LEU A 128 11.27 13.21 18.96
N PRO A 129 12.22 12.29 19.22
CA PRO A 129 13.53 12.65 19.79
C PRO A 129 14.24 13.72 18.96
N GLU A 130 15.00 14.59 19.62
CA GLU A 130 15.84 15.58 18.95
C GLU A 130 17.06 14.91 18.28
N GLY A 131 17.53 15.50 17.18
CA GLY A 131 18.76 15.08 16.50
C GLY A 131 18.59 13.90 15.56
N LEU A 132 17.36 13.48 15.24
CA LEU A 132 17.13 12.49 14.20
C LEU A 132 17.61 13.00 12.84
N GLN A 133 18.18 12.09 12.07
CA GLN A 133 18.60 12.28 10.68
C GLN A 133 17.64 11.58 9.73
N GLU A 134 17.66 11.96 8.45
CA GLU A 134 16.88 11.27 7.43
C GLU A 134 17.18 9.77 7.42
N SER A 135 16.16 8.95 7.32
CA SER A 135 16.23 7.49 7.36
C SER A 135 16.63 6.88 8.70
N ASP A 136 16.71 7.66 9.78
CA ASP A 136 16.90 7.08 11.11
C ASP A 136 15.75 6.13 11.46
N LYS A 137 16.11 5.03 12.16
CA LYS A 137 15.13 4.15 12.78
C LYS A 137 14.52 4.83 13.99
N LEU A 138 13.20 4.85 14.08
CA LEU A 138 12.49 5.36 15.24
C LEU A 138 12.60 4.38 16.42
N PRO A 139 12.59 4.87 17.67
CA PRO A 139 12.62 4.01 18.86
C PRO A 139 11.46 2.99 18.87
N GLU A 140 10.27 3.44 18.48
CA GLU A 140 9.07 2.63 18.27
C GLU A 140 8.37 3.05 16.99
N PRO A 141 7.67 2.13 16.30
CA PRO A 141 6.83 2.50 15.17
C PRO A 141 5.72 3.46 15.61
N ILE A 142 5.46 4.47 14.81
CA ILE A 142 4.42 5.47 15.08
C ILE A 142 3.28 5.36 14.07
N PHE A 143 2.04 5.48 14.56
CA PHE A 143 0.83 5.57 13.76
C PHE A 143 0.61 7.02 13.33
N THR A 144 0.67 7.27 12.03
CA THR A 144 0.60 8.62 11.43
C THR A 144 -0.48 8.65 10.35
N PRO A 145 -1.77 8.66 10.76
CA PRO A 145 -2.88 8.55 9.82
C PRO A 145 -3.00 9.76 8.91
N SER A 146 -3.64 9.55 7.76
CA SER A 146 -4.12 10.64 6.90
C SER A 146 -5.59 10.46 6.54
N THR A 147 -6.22 11.56 6.13
CA THR A 147 -7.55 11.50 5.51
C THR A 147 -7.43 10.79 4.17
N LYS A 148 -8.54 10.21 3.73
CA LYS A 148 -8.67 9.71 2.36
C LYS A 148 -9.44 10.76 1.57
N ALA A 149 -8.70 11.60 0.86
CA ALA A 149 -9.27 12.68 0.08
C ALA A 149 -10.09 12.17 -1.11
N GLU A 150 -11.05 12.97 -1.56
CA GLU A 150 -11.71 12.74 -2.85
C GLU A 150 -10.72 12.82 -4.01
N ILE A 151 -11.04 12.16 -5.12
CA ILE A 151 -10.20 12.14 -6.32
C ILE A 151 -9.91 13.57 -6.77
N GLY A 152 -8.63 13.95 -6.80
CA GLY A 152 -8.16 15.29 -7.20
C GLY A 152 -7.81 16.22 -6.03
N LEU A 153 -8.05 15.80 -4.79
CA LEU A 153 -7.55 16.46 -3.58
C LEU A 153 -6.38 15.66 -3.00
N HIS A 154 -5.56 16.33 -2.19
CA HIS A 154 -4.45 15.67 -1.49
C HIS A 154 -4.90 15.12 -0.14
N ASP A 155 -4.38 13.93 0.21
CA ASP A 155 -4.55 13.35 1.53
C ASP A 155 -3.82 14.24 2.55
N GLU A 156 -4.46 14.50 3.68
CA GLU A 156 -3.95 15.34 4.74
C GLU A 156 -3.50 14.47 5.92
N ASN A 157 -2.24 14.63 6.33
CA ASN A 157 -1.74 14.01 7.56
C ASN A 157 -2.48 14.59 8.76
N ILE A 158 -3.03 13.74 9.61
CA ILE A 158 -3.83 14.14 10.78
C ILE A 158 -3.29 13.52 12.07
N SER A 159 -3.62 14.13 13.22
CA SER A 159 -3.35 13.51 14.51
C SER A 159 -4.28 12.32 14.77
N PHE A 160 -3.91 11.48 15.74
CA PHE A 160 -4.78 10.37 16.16
C PHE A 160 -6.11 10.87 16.75
N GLU A 161 -6.09 11.98 17.48
CA GLU A 161 -7.28 12.62 18.00
C GLU A 161 -8.23 13.03 16.87
N ARG A 162 -7.68 13.61 15.79
CA ARG A 162 -8.46 13.98 14.62
C ARG A 162 -9.03 12.76 13.90
N CYS A 163 -8.26 11.69 13.80
CA CYS A 163 -8.74 10.40 13.30
C CYS A 163 -9.96 9.90 14.09
N ARG A 164 -9.89 9.94 15.42
CA ARG A 164 -11.02 9.58 16.31
C ARG A 164 -12.25 10.44 16.07
N GLU A 165 -12.08 11.75 15.95
CA GLU A 165 -13.18 12.68 15.67
C GLU A 165 -13.88 12.37 14.34
N ILE A 166 -13.11 12.11 13.30
CA ILE A 166 -13.65 11.76 11.97
C ILE A 166 -14.48 10.48 12.06
N LEU A 167 -13.92 9.43 12.66
CA LEU A 167 -14.60 8.15 12.78
C LEU A 167 -15.81 8.22 13.72
N GLU A 168 -15.74 8.99 14.82
CA GLU A 168 -16.88 9.15 15.72
C GLU A 168 -18.04 9.92 15.07
N LYS A 169 -17.72 10.87 14.20
CA LYS A 169 -18.73 11.58 13.40
C LYS A 169 -19.41 10.66 12.39
N GLU A 170 -18.64 9.77 11.73
CA GLU A 170 -19.13 8.82 10.74
C GLU A 170 -19.90 7.66 11.41
N TYR A 171 -19.41 7.18 12.55
CA TYR A 171 -19.93 6.03 13.30
C TYR A 171 -20.21 6.39 14.76
N PRO A 172 -21.30 7.16 15.05
CA PRO A 172 -21.58 7.64 16.39
C PRO A 172 -21.67 6.52 17.44
N GLY A 173 -20.88 6.65 18.51
CA GLY A 173 -20.80 5.67 19.61
C GLY A 173 -19.90 4.45 19.33
N LYS A 174 -19.30 4.35 18.12
CA LYS A 174 -18.40 3.27 17.74
C LYS A 174 -17.07 3.79 17.18
N GLY A 175 -17.06 4.98 16.62
CA GLY A 175 -15.93 5.52 15.86
C GLY A 175 -14.64 5.59 16.66
N ALA A 176 -14.72 5.98 17.95
CA ALA A 176 -13.55 5.98 18.83
C ALA A 176 -12.94 4.58 18.99
N SER A 177 -13.80 3.54 19.12
CA SER A 177 -13.33 2.14 19.18
C SER A 177 -12.71 1.69 17.86
N TYR A 178 -13.27 2.08 16.72
CA TYR A 178 -12.67 1.78 15.41
C TYR A 178 -11.32 2.45 15.25
N ALA A 179 -11.16 3.70 15.69
CA ALA A 179 -9.87 4.40 15.66
C ALA A 179 -8.78 3.66 16.44
N GLU A 180 -9.09 3.20 17.67
CA GLU A 180 -8.14 2.42 18.46
C GLU A 180 -7.82 1.08 17.77
N GLN A 181 -8.83 0.36 17.25
CA GLN A 181 -8.63 -0.92 16.57
C GLN A 181 -7.72 -0.78 15.34
N ILE A 182 -7.99 0.19 14.45
CA ILE A 182 -7.16 0.35 13.25
C ILE A 182 -5.73 0.79 13.59
N LYS A 183 -5.52 1.58 14.64
CA LYS A 183 -4.19 1.92 15.13
C LYS A 183 -3.46 0.68 15.63
N ASP A 184 -4.10 -0.10 16.51
CA ASP A 184 -3.49 -1.28 17.12
C ASP A 184 -3.18 -2.36 16.07
N TYR A 185 -4.11 -2.63 15.16
CA TYR A 185 -3.86 -3.55 14.04
C TYR A 185 -2.73 -3.06 13.13
N THR A 186 -2.70 -1.77 12.82
CA THR A 186 -1.63 -1.18 11.99
C THR A 186 -0.26 -1.40 12.60
N ILE A 187 -0.10 -1.12 13.89
CA ILE A 187 1.18 -1.32 14.61
C ILE A 187 1.53 -2.81 14.70
N ALA A 188 0.56 -3.68 15.02
CA ALA A 188 0.80 -5.13 15.13
C ALA A 188 1.20 -5.75 13.78
N LEU A 189 0.49 -5.41 12.70
CA LEU A 189 0.82 -5.83 11.34
C LEU A 189 2.23 -5.39 10.96
N TYR A 190 2.54 -4.11 11.17
CA TYR A 190 3.84 -3.55 10.83
C TYR A 190 4.98 -4.26 11.58
N LYS A 191 4.87 -4.41 12.91
CA LYS A 191 5.90 -5.08 13.73
C LYS A 191 6.19 -6.50 13.21
N LYS A 192 5.14 -7.31 12.99
CA LYS A 192 5.32 -8.69 12.49
C LYS A 192 5.98 -8.72 11.10
N CYS A 193 5.53 -7.85 10.19
CA CYS A 193 6.04 -7.84 8.82
C CYS A 193 7.48 -7.32 8.74
N VAL A 194 7.84 -6.32 9.54
CA VAL A 194 9.23 -5.80 9.61
C VAL A 194 10.19 -6.87 10.12
N GLU A 195 9.84 -7.59 11.19
CA GLU A 195 10.66 -8.69 11.71
C GLU A 195 10.91 -9.73 10.62
N TYR A 196 9.87 -10.14 9.91
CA TYR A 196 9.99 -11.08 8.80
C TYR A 196 10.87 -10.53 7.67
N ALA A 197 10.60 -9.29 7.22
CA ALA A 197 11.31 -8.67 6.09
C ALA A 197 12.81 -8.51 6.37
N LEU A 198 13.19 -8.18 7.61
CA LEU A 198 14.58 -8.08 8.03
C LEU A 198 15.32 -9.40 7.86
N THR A 199 14.67 -10.55 8.11
CA THR A 199 15.28 -11.89 7.86
C THR A 199 15.52 -12.15 6.37
N LYS A 200 14.89 -11.37 5.49
CA LYS A 200 15.00 -11.43 4.02
C LYS A 200 15.90 -10.33 3.44
N GLY A 201 16.56 -9.56 4.30
CA GLY A 201 17.42 -8.46 3.88
C GLY A 201 16.68 -7.21 3.41
N ILE A 202 15.44 -7.03 3.83
CA ILE A 202 14.60 -5.86 3.48
C ILE A 202 14.20 -5.11 4.74
N ILE A 203 14.39 -3.79 4.70
CA ILE A 203 13.82 -2.83 5.65
C ILE A 203 12.50 -2.32 5.08
N ILE A 204 11.42 -2.42 5.85
CA ILE A 204 10.17 -1.72 5.58
C ILE A 204 10.20 -0.43 6.38
N ALA A 205 10.44 0.70 5.73
CA ALA A 205 10.57 1.99 6.41
C ALA A 205 9.23 2.53 6.89
N ASP A 206 8.25 2.48 6.02
CA ASP A 206 6.86 2.83 6.28
C ASP A 206 5.93 2.06 5.34
N THR A 207 4.66 2.06 5.69
CA THR A 207 3.61 1.49 4.85
C THR A 207 2.26 2.13 5.18
N LYS A 208 1.31 1.94 4.27
CA LYS A 208 -0.09 2.34 4.40
C LYS A 208 -0.98 1.11 4.35
N PHE A 209 -1.87 0.99 5.33
CA PHE A 209 -2.97 0.02 5.34
C PHE A 209 -4.32 0.73 5.19
N GLU A 210 -5.30 0.02 4.66
CA GLU A 210 -6.68 0.46 4.63
C GLU A 210 -7.57 -0.60 5.29
N PHE A 211 -8.51 -0.15 6.09
CA PHE A 211 -9.47 -1.02 6.77
C PHE A 211 -10.89 -0.67 6.37
N GLY A 212 -11.77 -1.63 6.47
CA GLY A 212 -13.19 -1.47 6.31
C GLY A 212 -13.95 -2.29 7.32
N LEU A 213 -15.26 -2.15 7.30
CA LEU A 213 -16.17 -2.91 8.15
C LEU A 213 -16.85 -4.01 7.32
N ASP A 214 -16.93 -5.20 7.88
CA ASP A 214 -17.77 -6.26 7.35
C ASP A 214 -19.26 -6.01 7.66
N GLU A 215 -20.14 -6.90 7.20
CA GLU A 215 -21.59 -6.84 7.43
C GLU A 215 -21.99 -6.84 8.91
N ASN A 216 -21.11 -7.28 9.80
CA ASN A 216 -21.33 -7.33 11.25
C ASN A 216 -20.69 -6.15 11.98
N GLY A 217 -20.03 -5.23 11.25
CA GLY A 217 -19.32 -4.09 11.80
C GLY A 217 -17.95 -4.43 12.40
N ASN A 218 -17.36 -5.57 12.04
CA ASN A 218 -16.01 -5.90 12.45
C ASN A 218 -14.99 -5.25 11.53
N VAL A 219 -13.87 -4.80 12.10
CA VAL A 219 -12.75 -4.23 11.35
C VAL A 219 -12.01 -5.33 10.58
N VAL A 220 -11.86 -5.13 9.28
CA VAL A 220 -11.23 -6.06 8.34
C VAL A 220 -10.18 -5.30 7.52
N LEU A 221 -8.99 -5.89 7.32
CA LEU A 221 -7.95 -5.34 6.47
C LEU A 221 -8.37 -5.49 5.00
N GLY A 222 -8.33 -4.37 4.27
CA GLY A 222 -8.70 -4.29 2.86
C GLY A 222 -7.57 -3.78 1.97
N ASP A 223 -7.90 -3.43 0.74
CA ASP A 223 -7.02 -2.89 -0.29
C ASP A 223 -5.79 -3.80 -0.56
N GLU A 224 -4.61 -3.23 -0.78
CA GLU A 224 -3.34 -3.93 -0.91
C GLU A 224 -2.57 -3.97 0.40
N MET A 225 -1.62 -4.88 0.51
CA MET A 225 -0.80 -4.99 1.69
C MET A 225 0.69 -5.06 1.35
N LEU A 226 1.46 -4.11 1.90
CA LEU A 226 2.94 -4.11 1.87
C LEU A 226 3.52 -4.38 0.49
N THR A 227 3.05 -3.62 -0.49
CA THR A 227 3.58 -3.64 -1.86
C THR A 227 4.55 -2.47 -2.07
N PRO A 228 5.38 -2.50 -3.11
CA PRO A 228 6.21 -1.36 -3.49
C PRO A 228 5.41 -0.09 -3.86
N ASP A 229 4.09 -0.20 -4.10
CA ASP A 229 3.22 0.94 -4.34
C ASP A 229 2.73 1.62 -3.05
N SER A 230 2.56 0.86 -1.98
CA SER A 230 2.06 1.34 -0.69
C SER A 230 3.13 1.45 0.40
N SER A 231 4.36 1.05 0.13
CA SER A 231 5.43 0.91 1.14
C SER A 231 6.77 1.37 0.61
N ARG A 232 7.66 1.79 1.53
CA ARG A 232 9.08 1.98 1.22
C ARG A 232 9.87 0.78 1.66
N PHE A 233 10.44 0.06 0.70
CA PHE A 233 11.30 -1.09 0.90
C PHE A 233 12.73 -0.73 0.58
N TRP A 234 13.62 -0.84 1.57
CA TRP A 234 15.05 -0.58 1.38
C TRP A 234 15.86 -1.87 1.51
N PRO A 235 16.94 -2.04 0.74
CA PRO A 235 17.92 -3.06 1.02
C PRO A 235 18.50 -2.87 2.43
N LEU A 236 18.57 -3.94 3.22
CA LEU A 236 19.26 -3.91 4.51
C LEU A 236 20.75 -3.72 4.32
N GLU A 237 21.30 -4.36 3.27
CA GLU A 237 22.70 -4.17 2.88
C GLU A 237 22.94 -2.73 2.39
N GLY A 238 23.92 -2.06 2.99
CA GLY A 238 24.24 -0.69 2.66
C GLY A 238 23.33 0.37 3.27
N TYR A 239 22.34 -0.01 4.08
CA TYR A 239 21.52 0.94 4.82
C TYR A 239 22.38 1.85 5.69
N LYS A 240 22.18 3.16 5.57
CA LYS A 240 22.93 4.17 6.30
C LYS A 240 22.04 5.38 6.60
N PRO A 241 21.81 5.70 7.88
CA PRO A 241 21.11 6.93 8.27
C PRO A 241 21.82 8.21 7.78
N GLY A 242 21.09 9.32 7.77
CA GLY A 242 21.58 10.64 7.38
C GLY A 242 21.49 10.93 5.89
N GLN A 243 20.86 10.06 5.13
CA GLN A 243 20.66 10.20 3.68
C GLN A 243 19.44 9.43 3.20
N GLY A 244 18.96 9.75 1.98
CA GLY A 244 17.98 8.92 1.28
C GLY A 244 18.54 7.53 0.98
N GLN A 245 17.67 6.51 0.96
CA GLN A 245 18.07 5.12 0.75
C GLN A 245 17.77 4.65 -0.67
N PRO A 246 18.59 3.73 -1.25
CA PRO A 246 18.15 2.93 -2.38
C PRO A 246 16.86 2.19 -2.04
N SER A 247 15.96 1.99 -3.00
CA SER A 247 14.69 1.34 -2.73
C SER A 247 14.27 0.33 -3.80
N PHE A 248 13.38 -0.58 -3.41
CA PHE A 248 12.71 -1.51 -4.32
C PHE A 248 11.35 -0.98 -4.82
N ASP A 249 11.03 0.26 -4.46
CA ASP A 249 9.75 0.92 -4.78
C ASP A 249 9.88 1.92 -5.94
N LYS A 250 8.87 2.80 -6.07
CA LYS A 250 8.78 3.83 -7.11
C LYS A 250 9.75 5.02 -6.96
N GLN A 251 10.63 5.02 -5.96
CA GLN A 251 11.51 6.18 -5.75
C GLN A 251 12.41 6.43 -6.96
N PHE A 252 12.91 5.37 -7.58
CA PHE A 252 13.69 5.46 -8.81
C PHE A 252 12.94 6.15 -9.96
N VAL A 253 11.65 5.85 -10.13
CA VAL A 253 10.79 6.52 -11.12
C VAL A 253 10.59 7.99 -10.74
N ARG A 254 10.35 8.27 -9.47
CA ARG A 254 10.18 9.65 -8.98
C ARG A 254 11.43 10.50 -9.19
N ASP A 255 12.59 9.95 -8.91
CA ASP A 255 13.88 10.64 -9.07
C ASP A 255 14.16 10.93 -10.55
N TRP A 256 13.88 9.95 -11.43
CA TRP A 256 14.00 10.15 -12.86
C TRP A 256 13.06 11.25 -13.38
N LEU A 257 11.79 11.24 -12.97
CA LEU A 257 10.80 12.26 -13.36
C LEU A 257 11.21 13.66 -12.88
N LYS A 258 11.74 13.79 -11.67
CA LYS A 258 12.27 15.08 -11.14
C LYS A 258 13.45 15.58 -11.98
N ALA A 259 14.33 14.69 -12.42
CA ALA A 259 15.46 15.03 -13.26
C ALA A 259 15.08 15.31 -14.73
N ASN A 260 13.89 14.91 -15.16
CA ASN A 260 13.39 15.02 -16.52
C ASN A 260 11.96 15.62 -16.56
N PRO A 261 11.79 16.88 -16.14
CA PRO A 261 10.46 17.50 -16.02
C PRO A 261 9.73 17.62 -17.35
N ASP A 262 10.46 17.69 -18.48
CA ASP A 262 9.92 17.79 -19.83
C ASP A 262 9.55 16.43 -20.46
N SER A 263 9.63 15.34 -19.70
CA SER A 263 9.36 13.97 -20.19
C SER A 263 7.89 13.70 -20.52
N ASP A 264 6.99 14.62 -20.14
CA ASP A 264 5.53 14.46 -20.31
C ASP A 264 5.02 13.11 -19.74
N TYR A 265 5.61 12.69 -18.61
CA TYR A 265 5.31 11.42 -17.92
C TYR A 265 5.51 10.15 -18.77
N LEU A 266 6.38 10.22 -19.77
CA LEU A 266 6.80 9.09 -20.60
C LEU A 266 8.16 8.60 -20.12
N LEU A 267 8.24 7.36 -19.64
CA LEU A 267 9.48 6.74 -19.16
C LEU A 267 10.25 6.09 -20.32
N PRO A 268 11.58 6.14 -20.35
CA PRO A 268 12.39 5.29 -21.21
C PRO A 268 12.26 3.80 -20.86
N ASP A 269 12.44 2.94 -21.85
CA ASP A 269 12.29 1.47 -21.67
C ASP A 269 13.24 0.90 -20.60
N ASP A 270 14.46 1.41 -20.49
CA ASP A 270 15.43 0.99 -19.47
C ASP A 270 14.97 1.35 -18.05
N ILE A 271 14.24 2.45 -17.87
CA ILE A 271 13.64 2.85 -16.58
C ILE A 271 12.48 1.92 -16.24
N ILE A 272 11.65 1.56 -17.22
CA ILE A 272 10.55 0.59 -17.04
C ILE A 272 11.12 -0.77 -16.65
N GLU A 273 12.12 -1.27 -17.37
CA GLU A 273 12.75 -2.56 -17.09
C GLU A 273 13.38 -2.59 -15.68
N LYS A 274 14.11 -1.56 -15.29
CA LYS A 274 14.68 -1.44 -13.95
C LYS A 274 13.58 -1.45 -12.88
N THR A 275 12.46 -0.79 -13.14
CA THR A 275 11.33 -0.75 -12.20
C THR A 275 10.72 -2.14 -12.02
N VAL A 276 10.45 -2.86 -13.12
CA VAL A 276 9.95 -4.25 -13.08
C VAL A 276 10.92 -5.15 -12.30
N ASN A 277 12.21 -5.03 -12.59
CA ASN A 277 13.23 -5.86 -11.94
C ASN A 277 13.32 -5.59 -10.44
N LYS A 278 13.18 -4.35 -9.99
CA LYS A 278 13.11 -4.00 -8.56
C LYS A 278 11.89 -4.60 -7.87
N TYR A 279 10.73 -4.57 -8.50
CA TYR A 279 9.52 -5.18 -7.97
C TYR A 279 9.63 -6.71 -7.88
N LYS A 280 10.19 -7.35 -8.91
CA LYS A 280 10.47 -8.80 -8.91
C LYS A 280 11.48 -9.17 -7.83
N GLU A 281 12.56 -8.42 -7.71
CA GLU A 281 13.59 -8.64 -6.70
C GLU A 281 12.99 -8.61 -5.28
N ALA A 282 12.19 -7.59 -4.97
CA ALA A 282 11.50 -7.51 -3.68
C ALA A 282 10.57 -8.71 -3.46
N TYR A 283 9.77 -9.10 -4.45
CA TYR A 283 8.90 -10.26 -4.36
C TYR A 283 9.68 -11.55 -4.11
N GLU A 284 10.74 -11.80 -4.87
CA GLU A 284 11.55 -13.01 -4.77
C GLU A 284 12.28 -13.10 -3.42
N LEU A 285 12.81 -11.99 -2.92
CA LEU A 285 13.43 -11.93 -1.59
C LEU A 285 12.43 -12.24 -0.49
N LEU A 286 11.27 -11.58 -0.51
CA LEU A 286 10.24 -11.72 0.54
C LEU A 286 9.60 -13.11 0.52
N THR A 287 9.26 -13.63 -0.63
CA THR A 287 8.49 -14.88 -0.74
C THR A 287 9.37 -16.11 -0.85
N GLY A 288 10.62 -15.95 -1.25
CA GLY A 288 11.52 -17.06 -1.61
C GLY A 288 11.13 -17.78 -2.92
N LYS A 289 10.20 -17.22 -3.68
CA LYS A 289 9.69 -17.81 -4.94
C LYS A 289 10.14 -16.97 -6.12
N LYS A 290 10.52 -17.64 -7.21
CA LYS A 290 10.75 -16.94 -8.48
C LYS A 290 9.42 -16.43 -9.05
N PHE A 291 9.44 -15.21 -9.56
CA PHE A 291 8.30 -14.65 -10.27
C PHE A 291 8.40 -15.05 -11.75
N ALA A 292 7.38 -15.78 -12.21
CA ALA A 292 7.34 -16.33 -13.59
C ALA A 292 7.08 -15.25 -14.67
#